data_4c56cec52be923b43f832052fbb4915b
#
_entry.id   4c56cec52be923b43f832052fbb4915b
#
_cell.length_a   1.000
_cell.length_b   1.000
_cell.length_c   1.000
_cell.angle_alpha   90.00
_cell.angle_beta   90.00
_cell.angle_gamma   90.00
#
_symmetry.space_group_name_H-M   'P 1'
#
loop_
_entity.id
_entity.type
_entity.pdbx_description
1 polymer ?
#
loop_
_entity_poly.entity_id
_entity_poly.type
_entity_poly.pdbx_seq_one_letter_code
_entity_poly.pdbx_strand_id
1 'polypeptide(L)'
;LPISKSIANRLLILQAIHRDGLMTVSCDMPDDVRIMSEAIRLLGERREARIDLGNCGTAMRFLTAYCAQLEGQTVILDGVERMHHRPIGQLVDALREIGADIAYLGEEGFPPLRIKGCILDKHRIITLDNPQSTQFISALLLIGANVHTNSTSPYITLTREIIERYLQRVRRANYSEQSELSTVSIANELEKDWSSAAFWYEYVALYGGKITLPCLFRDSLQGDKVVADIFAHLGVSTQYTEEGIVIYSSPLHPTPYTLHQDFASCPDLYPAVALTCERLGIELHATGTESLPIKESDRLRAVR
;
A
#
# COMPACT_ATOMS: atom_id res chain seq x y z
N LEU A 1 7.91 3.64 -15.08
CA LEU A 1 7.30 3.56 -13.75
C LEU A 1 7.41 2.16 -13.17
N PRO A 2 7.60 2.00 -11.85
CA PRO A 2 7.49 0.72 -11.18
C PRO A 2 6.04 0.22 -11.17
N ILE A 3 5.86 -1.07 -10.88
CA ILE A 3 4.53 -1.62 -10.59
C ILE A 3 3.98 -1.02 -9.29
N SER A 4 2.65 -1.03 -9.14
CA SER A 4 2.01 -0.58 -7.90
C SER A 4 2.38 -1.47 -6.72
N LYS A 5 3.19 -0.94 -5.79
CA LYS A 5 3.52 -1.62 -4.53
C LYS A 5 2.29 -1.97 -3.71
N SER A 6 1.28 -1.11 -3.75
CA SER A 6 0.02 -1.31 -3.01
C SER A 6 -0.78 -2.50 -3.53
N ILE A 7 -0.79 -2.75 -4.84
CA ILE A 7 -1.42 -3.92 -5.46
C ILE A 7 -0.56 -5.17 -5.23
N ALA A 8 0.74 -5.08 -5.55
CA ALA A 8 1.66 -6.22 -5.50
C ALA A 8 1.75 -6.86 -4.10
N ASN A 9 1.88 -6.05 -3.05
CA ASN A 9 1.97 -6.56 -1.67
C ASN A 9 0.69 -7.28 -1.22
N ARG A 10 -0.49 -6.82 -1.66
CA ARG A 10 -1.76 -7.52 -1.37
C ARG A 10 -1.85 -8.86 -2.08
N LEU A 11 -1.45 -8.91 -3.34
CA LEU A 11 -1.42 -10.15 -4.12
C LEU A 11 -0.44 -11.17 -3.52
N LEU A 12 0.76 -10.76 -3.10
CA LEU A 12 1.72 -11.63 -2.45
C LEU A 12 1.15 -12.30 -1.19
N ILE A 13 0.44 -11.55 -0.35
CA ILE A 13 -0.22 -12.11 0.84
C ILE A 13 -1.33 -13.09 0.45
N LEU A 14 -2.17 -12.76 -0.54
CA LEU A 14 -3.24 -13.67 -1.00
C LEU A 14 -2.66 -14.96 -1.59
N GLN A 15 -1.61 -14.85 -2.40
CA GLN A 15 -0.91 -16.02 -2.96
C GLN A 15 -0.31 -16.90 -1.84
N ALA A 16 0.29 -16.29 -0.81
CA ALA A 16 0.82 -17.02 0.33
C ALA A 16 -0.26 -17.74 1.14
N ILE A 17 -1.43 -17.10 1.37
CA ILE A 17 -2.56 -17.69 2.08
C ILE A 17 -3.14 -18.88 1.30
N HIS A 18 -3.31 -18.74 -0.01
CA HIS A 18 -3.91 -19.76 -0.86
C HIS A 18 -2.89 -20.79 -1.39
N ARG A 19 -1.59 -20.61 -1.13
CA ARG A 19 -0.50 -21.47 -1.61
C ARG A 19 -0.43 -21.59 -3.13
N ASP A 20 -0.76 -20.51 -3.84
CA ASP A 20 -0.84 -20.48 -5.30
C ASP A 20 0.50 -20.23 -5.98
N GLY A 21 1.61 -20.37 -5.32
CA GLY A 21 2.92 -19.94 -5.82
C GLY A 21 3.05 -18.41 -5.90
N LEU A 22 4.16 -17.89 -5.47
CA LEU A 22 4.39 -16.45 -5.45
C LEU A 22 4.72 -15.94 -6.86
N MET A 23 4.25 -14.72 -7.17
CA MET A 23 4.67 -14.01 -8.37
C MET A 23 6.20 -13.85 -8.37
N THR A 24 6.80 -13.94 -9.54
CA THR A 24 8.24 -13.69 -9.69
C THR A 24 8.54 -12.23 -9.40
N VAL A 25 9.44 -11.99 -8.45
CA VAL A 25 9.87 -10.65 -8.05
C VAL A 25 11.28 -10.42 -8.56
N SER A 26 11.44 -9.45 -9.46
CA SER A 26 12.71 -9.06 -10.07
C SER A 26 13.40 -7.92 -9.28
N CYS A 27 14.67 -7.69 -9.54
CA CYS A 27 15.48 -6.69 -8.83
C CYS A 27 15.05 -5.23 -9.13
N ASP A 28 14.32 -4.99 -10.20
CA ASP A 28 13.78 -3.70 -10.61
C ASP A 28 12.42 -3.36 -9.98
N MET A 29 11.83 -4.32 -9.24
CA MET A 29 10.59 -4.07 -8.49
C MET A 29 10.86 -3.22 -7.23
N PRO A 30 9.82 -2.52 -6.73
CA PRO A 30 9.94 -1.73 -5.50
C PRO A 30 10.49 -2.55 -4.32
N ASP A 31 11.30 -1.93 -3.47
CA ASP A 31 11.90 -2.56 -2.30
C ASP A 31 10.86 -3.20 -1.38
N ASP A 32 9.73 -2.54 -1.15
CA ASP A 32 8.63 -3.05 -0.34
C ASP A 32 8.12 -4.41 -0.87
N VAL A 33 8.05 -4.58 -2.20
CA VAL A 33 7.60 -5.82 -2.84
C VAL A 33 8.66 -6.92 -2.69
N ARG A 34 9.94 -6.57 -2.84
CA ARG A 34 11.05 -7.50 -2.66
C ARG A 34 11.16 -7.99 -1.22
N ILE A 35 11.06 -7.08 -0.24
CA ILE A 35 11.06 -7.40 1.20
C ILE A 35 9.89 -8.32 1.55
N MET A 36 8.68 -8.00 1.07
CA MET A 36 7.49 -8.83 1.31
C MET A 36 7.65 -10.23 0.75
N SER A 37 8.08 -10.37 -0.50
CA SER A 37 8.27 -11.65 -1.17
C SER A 37 9.30 -12.52 -0.47
N GLU A 38 10.45 -11.94 -0.10
CA GLU A 38 11.52 -12.66 0.61
C GLU A 38 11.06 -13.09 2.01
N ALA A 39 10.35 -12.24 2.74
CA ALA A 39 9.80 -12.60 4.04
C ALA A 39 8.84 -13.78 3.94
N ILE A 40 7.91 -13.78 2.96
CA ILE A 40 6.99 -14.89 2.74
C ILE A 40 7.74 -16.19 2.39
N ARG A 41 8.78 -16.11 1.55
CA ARG A 41 9.61 -17.26 1.20
C ARG A 41 10.27 -17.87 2.44
N LEU A 42 10.87 -17.05 3.30
CA LEU A 42 11.51 -17.49 4.55
C LEU A 42 10.50 -18.15 5.50
N LEU A 43 9.27 -17.61 5.58
CA LEU A 43 8.20 -18.18 6.39
C LEU A 43 7.73 -19.55 5.87
N GLY A 44 7.80 -19.79 4.57
CA GLY A 44 7.50 -21.10 3.97
C GLY A 44 8.52 -22.19 4.31
N GLU A 45 9.74 -21.81 4.65
CA GLU A 45 10.87 -22.74 4.87
C GLU A 45 11.12 -23.07 6.35
N ARG A 46 10.66 -22.23 7.29
CA ARG A 46 11.07 -22.31 8.71
C ARG A 46 9.89 -22.24 9.66
N ARG A 47 9.94 -23.05 10.73
CA ARG A 47 8.97 -22.96 11.83
C ARG A 47 9.27 -21.83 12.81
N GLU A 48 10.53 -21.46 12.95
CA GLU A 48 11.00 -20.32 13.74
C GLU A 48 11.82 -19.40 12.85
N ALA A 49 11.47 -18.12 12.80
CA ALA A 49 12.13 -17.12 11.98
C ALA A 49 12.22 -15.78 12.69
N ARG A 50 13.35 -15.08 12.51
CA ARG A 50 13.46 -13.65 12.76
C ARG A 50 13.65 -12.97 11.42
N ILE A 51 12.78 -12.03 11.09
CA ILE A 51 12.71 -11.37 9.79
C ILE A 51 12.87 -9.87 10.01
N ASP A 52 13.90 -9.32 9.39
CA ASP A 52 14.12 -7.88 9.34
C ASP A 52 13.39 -7.31 8.11
N LEU A 53 12.42 -6.44 8.35
CA LEU A 53 11.59 -5.80 7.33
C LEU A 53 12.09 -4.38 6.98
N GLY A 54 13.26 -4.00 7.51
CA GLY A 54 13.80 -2.67 7.31
C GLY A 54 12.83 -1.58 7.73
N ASN A 55 12.50 -0.66 6.81
CA ASN A 55 11.51 0.39 7.05
C ASN A 55 10.17 0.13 6.31
N CYS A 56 9.92 -1.10 5.84
CA CYS A 56 8.73 -1.45 5.09
C CYS A 56 7.50 -1.61 6.00
N GLY A 57 6.75 -0.53 6.18
CA GLY A 57 5.55 -0.53 7.01
C GLY A 57 4.43 -1.43 6.50
N THR A 58 4.29 -1.56 5.18
CA THR A 58 3.29 -2.46 4.58
C THR A 58 3.61 -3.92 4.92
N ALA A 59 4.87 -4.33 4.79
CA ALA A 59 5.29 -5.68 5.14
C ALA A 59 5.09 -5.94 6.65
N MET A 60 5.48 -5.00 7.53
CA MET A 60 5.28 -5.14 8.97
C MET A 60 3.80 -5.41 9.31
N ARG A 61 2.86 -4.64 8.77
CA ARG A 61 1.44 -4.78 9.10
C ARG A 61 0.80 -6.03 8.49
N PHE A 62 1.06 -6.28 7.21
CA PHE A 62 0.47 -7.42 6.52
C PHE A 62 1.02 -8.74 7.02
N LEU A 63 2.32 -8.82 7.26
CA LEU A 63 2.94 -10.03 7.82
C LEU A 63 2.57 -10.25 9.28
N THR A 64 2.31 -9.22 10.08
CA THR A 64 1.80 -9.39 11.45
C THR A 64 0.48 -10.18 11.42
N ALA A 65 -0.48 -9.81 10.57
CA ALA A 65 -1.73 -10.53 10.43
C ALA A 65 -1.54 -11.91 9.79
N TYR A 66 -0.70 -12.02 8.77
CA TYR A 66 -0.40 -13.29 8.10
C TYR A 66 0.25 -14.30 9.05
N CYS A 67 1.29 -13.91 9.79
CA CYS A 67 1.98 -14.78 10.73
C CYS A 67 1.09 -15.24 11.88
N ALA A 68 0.12 -14.42 12.32
CA ALA A 68 -0.80 -14.77 13.39
C ALA A 68 -1.65 -16.03 13.10
N GLN A 69 -1.88 -16.34 11.82
CA GLN A 69 -2.64 -17.54 11.39
C GLN A 69 -1.76 -18.74 10.95
N LEU A 70 -0.40 -18.61 11.00
CA LEU A 70 0.51 -19.70 10.63
C LEU A 70 0.70 -20.67 11.79
N GLU A 71 -0.27 -21.56 11.99
CA GLU A 71 -0.28 -22.50 13.08
C GLU A 71 1.03 -23.28 13.22
N GLY A 72 1.56 -23.33 14.44
CA GLY A 72 2.80 -24.04 14.78
C GLY A 72 4.09 -23.32 14.39
N GLN A 73 4.00 -22.06 13.94
CA GLN A 73 5.17 -21.21 13.69
C GLN A 73 5.35 -20.14 14.77
N THR A 74 6.59 -19.79 15.06
CA THR A 74 6.95 -18.63 15.91
C THR A 74 7.82 -17.69 15.09
N VAL A 75 7.35 -16.45 14.93
CA VAL A 75 8.00 -15.46 14.08
C VAL A 75 8.31 -14.20 14.89
N ILE A 76 9.53 -13.68 14.74
CA ILE A 76 9.89 -12.34 15.20
C ILE A 76 9.94 -11.45 13.96
N LEU A 77 9.08 -10.43 13.95
CA LEU A 77 9.13 -9.35 12.96
C LEU A 77 9.83 -8.14 13.56
N ASP A 78 10.87 -7.71 12.88
CA ASP A 78 11.73 -6.60 13.31
C ASP A 78 11.95 -5.61 12.16
N GLY A 79 12.67 -4.54 12.39
CA GLY A 79 13.06 -3.56 11.38
C GLY A 79 14.09 -2.58 11.92
N VAL A 80 14.40 -1.56 11.13
CA VAL A 80 15.33 -0.50 11.55
C VAL A 80 14.73 0.36 12.67
N GLU A 81 15.57 1.17 13.34
CA GLU A 81 15.17 2.06 14.44
C GLU A 81 13.89 2.87 14.15
N ARG A 82 13.75 3.39 12.94
CA ARG A 82 12.54 4.13 12.52
C ARG A 82 11.28 3.27 12.60
N MET A 83 11.36 1.96 12.34
CA MET A 83 10.23 1.04 12.43
C MET A 83 9.75 0.88 13.87
N HIS A 84 10.64 0.94 14.85
CA HIS A 84 10.32 0.83 16.27
C HIS A 84 9.50 2.04 16.80
N HIS A 85 9.37 3.11 16.01
CA HIS A 85 8.54 4.26 16.31
C HIS A 85 7.28 4.37 15.44
N ARG A 86 6.99 3.34 14.63
CA ARG A 86 5.79 3.30 13.79
C ARG A 86 4.69 2.48 14.46
N PRO A 87 3.53 3.10 14.81
CA PRO A 87 2.51 2.44 15.60
C PRO A 87 1.93 1.21 14.90
N ILE A 88 1.64 0.16 15.71
CA ILE A 88 1.00 -1.08 15.28
C ILE A 88 0.00 -1.60 16.32
N GLY A 89 -0.15 -0.91 17.45
CA GLY A 89 -0.95 -1.36 18.59
C GLY A 89 -2.37 -1.73 18.21
N GLN A 90 -3.10 -0.86 17.51
CA GLN A 90 -4.48 -1.12 17.11
C GLN A 90 -4.64 -2.41 16.27
N LEU A 91 -3.66 -2.75 15.42
CA LEU A 91 -3.68 -4.02 14.68
C LEU A 91 -3.45 -5.22 15.61
N VAL A 92 -2.48 -5.10 16.53
CA VAL A 92 -2.19 -6.17 17.49
C VAL A 92 -3.38 -6.43 18.40
N ASP A 93 -4.04 -5.39 18.90
CA ASP A 93 -5.21 -5.49 19.75
C ASP A 93 -6.37 -6.17 19.00
N ALA A 94 -6.64 -5.73 17.77
CA ALA A 94 -7.65 -6.33 16.91
C ALA A 94 -7.37 -7.83 16.63
N LEU A 95 -6.10 -8.20 16.39
CA LEU A 95 -5.71 -9.60 16.21
C LEU A 95 -5.86 -10.41 17.50
N ARG A 96 -5.50 -9.84 18.66
CA ARG A 96 -5.67 -10.48 19.98
C ARG A 96 -7.14 -10.72 20.30
N GLU A 97 -8.05 -9.81 19.90
CA GLU A 97 -9.49 -10.01 20.05
C GLU A 97 -10.01 -11.28 19.37
N ILE A 98 -9.40 -11.71 18.27
CA ILE A 98 -9.72 -12.92 17.54
C ILE A 98 -8.83 -14.12 17.90
N GLY A 99 -8.01 -13.97 18.96
CA GLY A 99 -7.25 -15.08 19.56
C GLY A 99 -5.76 -15.13 19.20
N ALA A 100 -5.17 -14.10 18.57
CA ALA A 100 -3.76 -14.12 18.23
C ALA A 100 -2.83 -14.06 19.46
N ASP A 101 -1.76 -14.84 19.47
CA ASP A 101 -0.66 -14.78 20.46
C ASP A 101 0.48 -13.88 19.92
N ILE A 102 0.45 -12.61 20.30
CA ILE A 102 1.41 -11.60 19.88
C ILE A 102 1.98 -10.90 21.12
N ALA A 103 3.30 -10.82 21.21
CA ALA A 103 4.01 -10.10 22.26
C ALA A 103 4.92 -9.01 21.67
N TYR A 104 4.94 -7.85 22.32
CA TYR A 104 5.93 -6.82 22.02
C TYR A 104 7.28 -7.21 22.63
N LEU A 105 8.38 -7.00 21.92
CA LEU A 105 9.73 -7.25 22.38
C LEU A 105 10.46 -5.98 22.85
N GLY A 106 9.83 -4.83 22.63
CA GLY A 106 10.27 -3.51 23.06
C GLY A 106 9.12 -2.74 23.69
N GLU A 107 8.88 -1.52 23.22
CA GLU A 107 7.82 -0.64 23.68
C GLU A 107 6.44 -1.17 23.23
N GLU A 108 5.46 -1.13 24.14
CA GLU A 108 4.08 -1.57 23.83
C GLU A 108 3.45 -0.66 22.76
N GLY A 109 2.78 -1.27 21.79
CA GLY A 109 2.20 -0.58 20.65
C GLY A 109 3.14 -0.45 19.45
N PHE A 110 4.42 -0.87 19.58
CA PHE A 110 5.44 -0.73 18.53
C PHE A 110 6.21 -2.04 18.27
N PRO A 111 6.76 -2.24 17.04
CA PRO A 111 7.70 -3.34 16.78
C PRO A 111 8.96 -3.20 17.65
N PRO A 112 9.74 -4.30 17.87
CA PRO A 112 9.59 -5.62 17.28
C PRO A 112 8.50 -6.46 17.94
N LEU A 113 7.94 -7.41 17.17
CA LEU A 113 6.86 -8.31 17.60
C LEU A 113 7.32 -9.76 17.59
N ARG A 114 6.94 -10.54 18.61
CA ARG A 114 6.96 -12.00 18.58
C ARG A 114 5.54 -12.50 18.37
N ILE A 115 5.32 -13.31 17.34
CA ILE A 115 4.02 -13.81 16.94
C ILE A 115 4.08 -15.33 16.96
N LYS A 116 3.17 -15.98 17.70
CA LYS A 116 2.94 -17.41 17.61
C LYS A 116 1.68 -17.66 16.80
N GLY A 117 1.83 -18.31 15.67
CA GLY A 117 0.73 -18.64 14.79
C GLY A 117 -0.24 -19.63 15.43
N CYS A 118 -1.52 -19.33 15.36
CA CYS A 118 -2.60 -20.11 15.95
C CYS A 118 -3.88 -20.03 15.10
N ILE A 119 -4.90 -20.81 15.49
CA ILE A 119 -6.23 -20.72 14.88
C ILE A 119 -6.91 -19.45 15.38
N LEU A 120 -7.34 -18.59 14.44
CA LEU A 120 -8.02 -17.34 14.73
C LEU A 120 -9.53 -17.47 14.55
N ASP A 121 -10.32 -16.89 15.46
CA ASP A 121 -11.78 -16.76 15.32
C ASP A 121 -12.13 -15.61 14.36
N LYS A 122 -12.07 -15.90 13.08
CA LYS A 122 -12.34 -14.91 12.01
C LYS A 122 -13.82 -14.54 11.86
N HIS A 123 -14.73 -15.26 12.54
CA HIS A 123 -16.17 -14.96 12.55
C HIS A 123 -16.51 -13.84 13.53
N ARG A 124 -15.68 -13.65 14.55
CA ARG A 124 -15.84 -12.54 15.49
C ARG A 124 -15.71 -11.21 14.77
N ILE A 125 -16.65 -10.30 15.04
CA ILE A 125 -16.65 -8.95 14.46
C ILE A 125 -15.62 -8.10 15.20
N ILE A 126 -14.69 -7.55 14.45
CA ILE A 126 -13.72 -6.56 14.90
C ILE A 126 -14.24 -5.19 14.48
N THR A 127 -14.35 -4.25 15.40
CA THR A 127 -14.66 -2.85 15.07
C THR A 127 -13.40 -2.01 15.18
N LEU A 128 -13.00 -1.40 14.06
CA LEU A 128 -11.81 -0.55 13.99
C LEU A 128 -12.16 0.77 13.31
N ASP A 129 -12.62 1.74 14.11
CA ASP A 129 -12.96 3.07 13.66
C ASP A 129 -11.77 4.02 13.83
N ASN A 130 -11.66 4.99 12.89
CA ASN A 130 -10.61 6.02 12.89
C ASN A 130 -9.19 5.44 13.10
N PRO A 131 -8.75 4.44 12.30
CA PRO A 131 -7.46 3.81 12.52
C PRO A 131 -6.31 4.80 12.25
N GLN A 132 -5.25 4.70 13.04
CA GLN A 132 -4.00 5.44 12.80
C GLN A 132 -3.37 5.09 11.44
N SER A 133 -3.71 3.90 10.91
CA SER A 133 -3.32 3.47 9.58
C SER A 133 -4.39 2.58 8.96
N THR A 134 -4.81 2.90 7.74
CA THR A 134 -5.75 2.06 6.97
C THR A 134 -5.14 0.72 6.55
N GLN A 135 -3.81 0.56 6.67
CA GLN A 135 -3.14 -0.73 6.49
C GLN A 135 -3.55 -1.76 7.55
N PHE A 136 -4.00 -1.34 8.74
CA PHE A 136 -4.51 -2.26 9.77
C PHE A 136 -5.77 -2.97 9.29
N ILE A 137 -6.72 -2.21 8.76
CA ILE A 137 -7.94 -2.76 8.17
C ILE A 137 -7.59 -3.65 6.97
N SER A 138 -6.69 -3.19 6.09
CA SER A 138 -6.25 -3.99 4.94
C SER A 138 -5.63 -5.32 5.36
N ALA A 139 -4.79 -5.33 6.42
CA ALA A 139 -4.16 -6.54 6.94
C ALA A 139 -5.19 -7.56 7.46
N LEU A 140 -6.18 -7.09 8.22
CA LEU A 140 -7.27 -7.91 8.74
C LEU A 140 -8.16 -8.48 7.62
N LEU A 141 -8.52 -7.65 6.62
CA LEU A 141 -9.30 -8.10 5.47
C LEU A 141 -8.56 -9.17 4.65
N LEU A 142 -7.25 -9.02 4.45
CA LEU A 142 -6.43 -9.97 3.68
C LEU A 142 -6.44 -11.36 4.30
N ILE A 143 -6.44 -11.48 5.62
CA ILE A 143 -6.53 -12.77 6.31
C ILE A 143 -7.97 -13.30 6.43
N GLY A 144 -8.96 -12.58 5.91
CA GLY A 144 -10.37 -12.96 5.95
C GLY A 144 -11.07 -12.71 7.29
N ALA A 145 -10.56 -11.81 8.14
CA ALA A 145 -11.23 -11.40 9.36
C ALA A 145 -12.47 -10.53 9.06
N ASN A 146 -13.47 -10.63 9.93
CA ASN A 146 -14.72 -9.86 9.83
C ASN A 146 -14.54 -8.47 10.45
N VAL A 147 -14.36 -7.45 9.62
CA VAL A 147 -14.00 -6.08 10.05
C VAL A 147 -15.09 -5.08 9.71
N HIS A 148 -15.57 -4.37 10.73
CA HIS A 148 -16.38 -3.17 10.61
C HIS A 148 -15.52 -1.93 10.82
N THR A 149 -15.74 -0.90 10.00
CA THR A 149 -15.02 0.36 10.07
C THR A 149 -15.84 1.51 9.48
N ASN A 150 -15.65 2.70 10.04
CA ASN A 150 -16.20 3.95 9.48
C ASN A 150 -15.30 4.59 8.42
N SER A 151 -14.09 4.04 8.20
CA SER A 151 -13.13 4.61 7.27
C SER A 151 -13.55 4.40 5.80
N THR A 152 -13.56 5.48 5.03
CA THR A 152 -13.86 5.51 3.58
C THR A 152 -12.60 5.52 2.71
N SER A 153 -11.43 5.19 3.28
CA SER A 153 -10.16 5.23 2.57
C SER A 153 -10.17 4.39 1.29
N PRO A 154 -9.66 4.93 0.16
CA PRO A 154 -9.54 4.19 -1.10
C PRO A 154 -8.71 2.91 -0.97
N TYR A 155 -7.75 2.86 -0.05
CA TYR A 155 -6.94 1.66 0.20
C TYR A 155 -7.73 0.48 0.77
N ILE A 156 -8.84 0.74 1.47
CA ILE A 156 -9.75 -0.32 1.95
C ILE A 156 -10.55 -0.86 0.77
N THR A 157 -11.10 0.01 -0.07
CA THR A 157 -11.80 -0.37 -1.31
C THR A 157 -10.88 -1.16 -2.24
N LEU A 158 -9.65 -0.67 -2.46
CA LEU A 158 -8.61 -1.39 -3.20
C LEU A 158 -8.38 -2.81 -2.65
N THR A 159 -8.30 -2.95 -1.33
CA THR A 159 -8.07 -4.26 -0.69
C THR A 159 -9.25 -5.22 -0.94
N ARG A 160 -10.50 -4.76 -0.75
CA ARG A 160 -11.70 -5.57 -0.98
C ARG A 160 -11.81 -6.02 -2.43
N GLU A 161 -11.58 -5.12 -3.36
CA GLU A 161 -11.65 -5.41 -4.80
C GLU A 161 -10.57 -6.39 -5.24
N ILE A 162 -9.33 -6.24 -4.76
CA ILE A 162 -8.24 -7.19 -5.04
C ILE A 162 -8.59 -8.58 -4.50
N ILE A 163 -9.10 -8.68 -3.28
CA ILE A 163 -9.53 -9.96 -2.70
C ILE A 163 -10.61 -10.60 -3.57
N GLU A 164 -11.63 -9.84 -3.96
CA GLU A 164 -12.74 -10.35 -4.77
C GLU A 164 -12.26 -10.86 -6.13
N ARG A 165 -11.49 -10.05 -6.87
CA ARG A 165 -10.93 -10.42 -8.19
C ARG A 165 -10.02 -11.65 -8.06
N TYR A 166 -9.20 -11.72 -7.03
CA TYR A 166 -8.32 -12.84 -6.76
C TYR A 166 -9.14 -14.14 -6.52
N LEU A 167 -10.12 -14.10 -5.65
CA LEU A 167 -10.97 -15.26 -5.34
C LEU A 167 -11.81 -15.70 -6.55
N GLN A 168 -12.30 -14.77 -7.37
CA GLN A 168 -12.99 -15.12 -8.62
C GLN A 168 -12.06 -15.85 -9.59
N ARG A 169 -10.79 -15.41 -9.70
CA ARG A 169 -9.78 -16.07 -10.54
C ARG A 169 -9.46 -17.48 -10.05
N VAL A 170 -9.24 -17.66 -8.76
CA VAL A 170 -8.99 -18.98 -8.13
C VAL A 170 -10.18 -19.92 -8.39
N ARG A 171 -11.41 -19.44 -8.21
CA ARG A 171 -12.61 -20.24 -8.50
C ARG A 171 -12.66 -20.68 -9.97
N ARG A 172 -12.42 -19.77 -10.91
CA ARG A 172 -12.43 -20.10 -12.36
C ARG A 172 -11.37 -21.13 -12.71
N ALA A 173 -10.17 -21.03 -12.15
CA ALA A 173 -9.08 -21.99 -12.38
C ALA A 173 -9.45 -23.40 -11.89
N ASN A 174 -10.13 -23.52 -10.77
CA ASN A 174 -10.57 -24.82 -10.23
C ASN A 174 -11.67 -25.48 -11.07
N TYR A 175 -12.36 -24.75 -11.95
CA TYR A 175 -13.39 -25.27 -12.85
C TYR A 175 -12.91 -25.52 -14.28
N SER A 176 -11.70 -25.10 -14.66
CA SER A 176 -11.13 -25.32 -16.00
C SER A 176 -10.03 -26.37 -15.94
N GLU A 177 -10.14 -27.44 -16.76
CA GLU A 177 -9.10 -28.48 -16.90
C GLU A 177 -7.78 -27.94 -17.54
N GLN A 178 -7.75 -26.68 -17.97
CA GLN A 178 -6.58 -25.98 -18.47
C GLN A 178 -6.02 -25.01 -17.42
N SER A 179 -5.46 -25.57 -16.35
CA SER A 179 -4.83 -24.78 -15.28
C SER A 179 -3.34 -24.53 -15.56
N GLU A 180 -3.03 -23.70 -16.52
CA GLU A 180 -1.82 -22.90 -16.42
C GLU A 180 -2.20 -21.52 -15.86
N LEU A 181 -2.47 -21.45 -14.55
CA LEU A 181 -2.35 -20.22 -13.78
C LEU A 181 -0.86 -19.87 -13.75
N SER A 182 -0.35 -19.36 -14.89
CA SER A 182 1.02 -18.88 -14.89
C SER A 182 1.08 -17.65 -13.99
N THR A 183 1.77 -17.79 -12.86
CA THR A 183 2.12 -16.72 -11.94
C THR A 183 2.80 -15.54 -12.65
N VAL A 184 3.39 -15.79 -13.82
CA VAL A 184 3.99 -14.80 -14.73
C VAL A 184 2.96 -13.81 -15.30
N SER A 185 1.70 -14.26 -15.54
CA SER A 185 0.66 -13.40 -16.10
C SER A 185 0.23 -12.26 -15.16
N ILE A 186 0.21 -12.48 -13.84
CA ILE A 186 -0.23 -11.45 -12.88
C ILE A 186 0.76 -10.28 -12.81
N ALA A 187 2.06 -10.54 -12.85
CA ALA A 187 3.07 -9.50 -12.75
C ALA A 187 3.06 -8.56 -13.97
N ASN A 188 2.75 -9.10 -15.16
CA ASN A 188 2.69 -8.31 -16.39
C ASN A 188 1.39 -7.51 -16.55
N GLU A 189 0.32 -7.90 -15.82
CA GLU A 189 -0.97 -7.22 -15.80
C GLU A 189 -1.06 -6.14 -14.68
N LEU A 190 -0.01 -6.02 -13.85
CA LEU A 190 -0.03 -5.08 -12.74
C LEU A 190 0.03 -3.64 -13.24
N GLU A 191 -0.96 -2.88 -12.83
CA GLU A 191 -0.99 -1.43 -13.00
C GLU A 191 0.27 -0.78 -12.40
N LYS A 192 0.76 0.27 -13.05
CA LYS A 192 1.88 1.05 -12.54
C LYS A 192 1.47 1.91 -11.35
N ASP A 193 2.47 2.38 -10.61
CA ASP A 193 2.28 3.10 -9.35
C ASP A 193 1.94 4.57 -9.59
N TRP A 194 0.73 4.97 -9.20
CA TRP A 194 0.26 6.35 -9.31
C TRP A 194 0.98 7.30 -8.35
N SER A 195 1.45 6.84 -7.19
CA SER A 195 2.28 7.66 -6.30
C SER A 195 3.60 8.02 -6.98
N SER A 196 4.20 7.06 -7.69
CA SER A 196 5.43 7.31 -8.47
C SER A 196 5.19 8.19 -9.69
N ALA A 197 3.99 8.16 -10.27
CA ALA A 197 3.62 9.04 -11.37
C ALA A 197 3.60 10.52 -10.95
N ALA A 198 3.32 10.83 -9.67
CA ALA A 198 3.27 12.20 -9.17
C ALA A 198 4.55 13.01 -9.44
N PHE A 199 5.72 12.37 -9.39
CA PHE A 199 7.00 13.03 -9.71
C PHE A 199 7.15 13.38 -11.19
N TRP A 200 6.48 12.65 -12.09
CA TRP A 200 6.42 13.02 -13.51
C TRP A 200 5.43 14.16 -13.76
N TYR A 201 4.33 14.21 -13.01
CA TYR A 201 3.44 15.36 -13.00
C TYR A 201 4.16 16.61 -12.50
N GLU A 202 4.91 16.52 -11.39
CA GLU A 202 5.77 17.58 -10.87
C GLU A 202 6.76 18.06 -11.96
N TYR A 203 7.46 17.13 -12.61
CA TYR A 203 8.39 17.46 -13.67
C TYR A 203 7.72 18.27 -14.80
N VAL A 204 6.54 17.81 -15.27
CA VAL A 204 5.80 18.51 -16.34
C VAL A 204 5.27 19.87 -15.88
N ALA A 205 4.84 19.99 -14.63
CA ALA A 205 4.38 21.26 -14.07
C ALA A 205 5.50 22.30 -14.02
N LEU A 206 6.73 21.88 -13.66
CA LEU A 206 7.87 22.79 -13.46
C LEU A 206 8.63 23.09 -14.74
N TYR A 207 8.77 22.12 -15.64
CA TYR A 207 9.63 22.21 -16.82
C TYR A 207 8.87 22.16 -18.14
N GLY A 208 7.55 21.90 -18.09
CA GLY A 208 6.74 21.77 -19.29
C GLY A 208 6.98 20.44 -20.03
N GLY A 209 6.45 20.39 -21.24
CA GLY A 209 6.63 19.23 -22.12
C GLY A 209 5.45 18.26 -22.13
N LYS A 210 5.72 17.06 -22.67
CA LYS A 210 4.75 15.98 -22.83
C LYS A 210 5.41 14.64 -22.54
N ILE A 211 4.77 13.83 -21.69
CA ILE A 211 5.30 12.52 -21.26
C ILE A 211 4.19 11.47 -21.39
N THR A 212 4.53 10.29 -21.91
CA THR A 212 3.65 9.11 -21.93
C THR A 212 4.02 8.19 -20.77
N LEU A 213 3.05 7.85 -19.94
CA LEU A 213 3.18 6.96 -18.80
C LEU A 213 2.29 5.73 -19.04
N PRO A 214 2.88 4.57 -19.40
CA PRO A 214 2.10 3.38 -19.71
C PRO A 214 1.51 2.72 -18.47
N CYS A 215 0.46 1.93 -18.66
CA CYS A 215 -0.20 1.10 -17.64
C CYS A 215 -0.69 1.90 -16.41
N LEU A 216 -1.21 3.10 -16.65
CA LEU A 216 -1.98 3.89 -15.69
C LEU A 216 -3.37 4.14 -16.29
N PHE A 217 -4.45 3.80 -15.56
CA PHE A 217 -5.80 3.78 -16.13
C PHE A 217 -6.76 4.69 -15.36
N ARG A 218 -7.78 5.19 -16.07
CA ARG A 218 -8.81 6.09 -15.50
C ARG A 218 -9.59 5.40 -14.37
N ASP A 219 -9.88 4.13 -14.51
CA ASP A 219 -10.66 3.30 -13.57
C ASP A 219 -9.79 2.64 -12.48
N SER A 220 -8.55 3.12 -12.33
CA SER A 220 -7.65 2.66 -11.27
C SER A 220 -8.30 2.68 -9.90
N LEU A 221 -8.01 1.66 -9.09
CA LEU A 221 -8.42 1.57 -7.70
C LEU A 221 -7.40 2.22 -6.74
N GLN A 222 -6.23 2.64 -7.26
CA GLN A 222 -5.23 3.35 -6.46
C GLN A 222 -5.75 4.75 -6.11
N GLY A 223 -5.77 5.09 -4.81
CA GLY A 223 -6.25 6.40 -4.34
C GLY A 223 -5.47 7.57 -4.94
N ASP A 224 -4.18 7.35 -5.19
CA ASP A 224 -3.27 8.36 -5.72
C ASP A 224 -3.51 8.73 -7.20
N LYS A 225 -4.45 8.07 -7.90
CA LYS A 225 -4.88 8.51 -9.24
C LYS A 225 -5.44 9.95 -9.24
N VAL A 226 -5.86 10.45 -8.07
CA VAL A 226 -6.31 11.83 -7.88
C VAL A 226 -5.21 12.87 -8.21
N VAL A 227 -3.97 12.44 -8.35
CA VAL A 227 -2.85 13.28 -8.84
C VAL A 227 -3.20 13.97 -10.16
N ALA A 228 -3.94 13.31 -11.05
CA ALA A 228 -4.38 13.91 -12.32
C ALA A 228 -5.26 15.15 -12.10
N ASP A 229 -6.18 15.07 -11.12
CA ASP A 229 -7.09 16.18 -10.80
C ASP A 229 -6.35 17.30 -10.06
N ILE A 230 -5.48 16.95 -9.10
CA ILE A 230 -4.66 17.92 -8.35
C ILE A 230 -3.75 18.70 -9.31
N PHE A 231 -3.03 18.00 -10.18
CA PHE A 231 -2.10 18.64 -11.11
C PHE A 231 -2.78 19.34 -12.29
N ALA A 232 -4.06 19.07 -12.56
CA ALA A 232 -4.83 19.91 -13.47
C ALA A 232 -4.90 21.36 -12.97
N HIS A 233 -4.97 21.56 -11.66
CA HIS A 233 -4.87 22.89 -11.05
C HIS A 233 -3.44 23.46 -11.04
N LEU A 234 -2.42 22.64 -11.25
CA LEU A 234 -1.01 23.04 -11.28
C LEU A 234 -0.45 23.11 -12.71
N GLY A 235 -1.34 23.15 -13.72
CA GLY A 235 -0.97 23.36 -15.12
C GLY A 235 -0.55 22.10 -15.87
N VAL A 236 -0.99 20.92 -15.45
CA VAL A 236 -0.75 19.66 -16.15
C VAL A 236 -2.06 19.01 -16.55
N SER A 237 -2.25 18.81 -17.85
CA SER A 237 -3.40 18.07 -18.38
C SER A 237 -3.08 16.58 -18.54
N THR A 238 -4.09 15.74 -18.29
CA THR A 238 -4.00 14.29 -18.44
C THR A 238 -4.93 13.80 -19.54
N GLN A 239 -4.39 13.11 -20.53
CA GLN A 239 -5.15 12.41 -21.57
C GLN A 239 -5.04 10.91 -21.32
N TYR A 240 -6.18 10.24 -21.12
CA TYR A 240 -6.24 8.79 -20.94
C TYR A 240 -6.29 8.10 -22.32
N THR A 241 -5.54 7.00 -22.46
CA THR A 241 -5.47 6.14 -23.62
C THR A 241 -5.69 4.68 -23.21
N GLU A 242 -5.81 3.77 -24.18
CA GLU A 242 -5.91 2.33 -23.89
C GLU A 242 -4.63 1.76 -23.27
N GLU A 243 -3.46 2.35 -23.59
CA GLU A 243 -2.16 1.88 -23.09
C GLU A 243 -1.71 2.54 -21.78
N GLY A 244 -2.39 3.62 -21.36
CA GLY A 244 -2.03 4.38 -20.17
C GLY A 244 -2.44 5.85 -20.25
N ILE A 245 -1.57 6.76 -19.81
CA ILE A 245 -1.84 8.20 -19.84
C ILE A 245 -0.76 8.98 -20.58
N VAL A 246 -1.17 10.11 -21.12
CA VAL A 246 -0.28 11.15 -21.64
C VAL A 246 -0.49 12.39 -20.80
N ILE A 247 0.56 12.87 -20.15
CA ILE A 247 0.55 14.12 -19.38
C ILE A 247 1.31 15.21 -20.16
N TYR A 248 0.80 16.44 -20.13
CA TYR A 248 1.41 17.55 -20.84
C TYR A 248 1.11 18.88 -20.16
N SER A 249 2.02 19.84 -20.32
CA SER A 249 1.82 21.19 -19.79
C SER A 249 0.65 21.88 -20.45
N SER A 250 -0.15 22.54 -19.65
CA SER A 250 -1.31 23.34 -20.03
C SER A 250 -1.17 24.73 -19.42
N PRO A 251 -1.63 25.78 -20.06
CA PRO A 251 -1.57 27.11 -19.48
C PRO A 251 -2.29 27.13 -18.13
N LEU A 252 -1.61 27.66 -17.11
CA LEU A 252 -2.25 27.95 -15.82
C LEU A 252 -3.28 29.06 -16.00
N HIS A 253 -4.42 28.91 -15.36
CA HIS A 253 -5.38 30.01 -15.23
C HIS A 253 -4.76 31.12 -14.36
N PRO A 254 -5.03 32.41 -14.64
CA PRO A 254 -4.38 33.51 -13.96
C PRO A 254 -4.62 33.52 -12.45
N THR A 255 -3.58 33.85 -11.71
CA THR A 255 -3.38 33.90 -10.26
C THR A 255 -4.00 35.14 -9.57
N PRO A 256 -4.15 35.23 -8.23
CA PRO A 256 -3.36 34.59 -7.20
C PRO A 256 -3.89 33.20 -6.86
N TYR A 257 -2.98 32.28 -6.64
CA TYR A 257 -3.37 30.91 -6.64
C TYR A 257 -3.11 30.29 -5.28
N THR A 258 -4.20 29.90 -4.64
CA THR A 258 -4.17 29.11 -3.43
C THR A 258 -4.75 27.74 -3.76
N LEU A 259 -4.02 26.68 -3.47
CA LEU A 259 -4.49 25.30 -3.61
C LEU A 259 -4.92 24.78 -2.25
N HIS A 260 -6.18 24.37 -2.11
CA HIS A 260 -6.70 23.65 -0.95
C HIS A 260 -6.74 22.16 -1.27
N GLN A 261 -5.98 21.34 -0.54
CA GLN A 261 -5.92 19.89 -0.78
C GLN A 261 -5.96 19.09 0.50
N ASP A 262 -6.88 18.11 0.55
CA ASP A 262 -6.93 17.09 1.58
C ASP A 262 -6.09 15.87 1.17
N PHE A 263 -5.10 15.51 1.99
CA PHE A 263 -4.19 14.38 1.77
C PHE A 263 -4.57 13.13 2.59
N ALA A 264 -5.66 13.12 3.31
CA ALA A 264 -6.08 11.97 4.12
C ALA A 264 -6.19 10.68 3.30
N SER A 265 -6.69 10.77 2.06
CA SER A 265 -6.86 9.65 1.13
C SER A 265 -5.66 9.41 0.19
N CYS A 266 -4.76 10.38 0.05
CA CYS A 266 -3.61 10.33 -0.87
C CYS A 266 -2.33 10.92 -0.25
N PRO A 267 -1.91 10.45 0.95
CA PRO A 267 -0.80 11.05 1.69
C PRO A 267 0.54 10.93 0.96
N ASP A 268 0.66 9.99 0.03
CA ASP A 268 1.88 9.76 -0.73
C ASP A 268 2.10 10.82 -1.83
N LEU A 269 1.07 11.59 -2.19
CA LEU A 269 1.15 12.69 -3.14
C LEU A 269 1.67 13.99 -2.52
N TYR A 270 1.61 14.14 -1.19
CA TYR A 270 1.98 15.39 -0.51
C TYR A 270 3.34 15.94 -0.91
N PRO A 271 4.45 15.15 -0.95
CA PRO A 271 5.77 15.70 -1.27
C PRO A 271 5.84 16.34 -2.67
N ALA A 272 5.30 15.66 -3.69
CA ALA A 272 5.33 16.18 -5.07
C ALA A 272 4.45 17.43 -5.21
N VAL A 273 3.24 17.42 -4.61
CA VAL A 273 2.32 18.57 -4.66
C VAL A 273 2.91 19.77 -3.92
N ALA A 274 3.43 19.58 -2.71
CA ALA A 274 3.95 20.66 -1.88
C ALA A 274 5.19 21.32 -2.53
N LEU A 275 6.12 20.51 -3.06
CA LEU A 275 7.29 21.03 -3.75
C LEU A 275 6.88 21.78 -5.04
N THR A 276 5.92 21.24 -5.80
CA THR A 276 5.41 21.91 -6.99
C THR A 276 4.79 23.28 -6.66
N CYS A 277 3.96 23.34 -5.62
CA CYS A 277 3.33 24.58 -5.17
C CYS A 277 4.39 25.61 -4.75
N GLU A 278 5.38 25.20 -3.95
CA GLU A 278 6.50 26.08 -3.54
C GLU A 278 7.22 26.67 -4.74
N ARG A 279 7.58 25.83 -5.73
CA ARG A 279 8.32 26.24 -6.92
C ARG A 279 7.52 27.14 -7.86
N LEU A 280 6.22 26.97 -7.92
CA LEU A 280 5.30 27.80 -8.72
C LEU A 280 4.81 29.06 -7.98
N GLY A 281 5.19 29.25 -6.69
CA GLY A 281 4.73 30.37 -5.87
C GLY A 281 3.24 30.29 -5.51
N ILE A 282 2.70 29.07 -5.41
CA ILE A 282 1.31 28.78 -5.07
C ILE A 282 1.22 28.49 -3.58
N GLU A 283 0.29 29.13 -2.88
CA GLU A 283 0.05 28.86 -1.46
C GLU A 283 -0.72 27.54 -1.30
N LEU A 284 -0.13 26.53 -0.62
CA LEU A 284 -0.76 25.25 -0.35
C LEU A 284 -1.40 25.22 1.04
N HIS A 285 -2.71 25.08 1.10
CA HIS A 285 -3.47 24.76 2.31
C HIS A 285 -3.75 23.27 2.37
N ALA A 286 -2.86 22.54 3.06
CA ALA A 286 -2.92 21.08 3.20
C ALA A 286 -3.69 20.68 4.46
N THR A 287 -4.65 19.74 4.32
CA THR A 287 -5.32 19.04 5.42
C THR A 287 -5.11 17.54 5.30
N GLY A 288 -5.51 16.73 6.31
CA GLY A 288 -5.33 15.28 6.29
C GLY A 288 -3.85 14.86 6.33
N THR A 289 -3.01 15.62 7.01
CA THR A 289 -1.55 15.45 7.05
C THR A 289 -1.04 14.68 8.26
N GLU A 290 -1.92 14.23 9.14
CA GLU A 290 -1.60 13.61 10.45
C GLU A 290 -0.76 12.34 10.32
N SER A 291 -0.91 11.62 9.20
CA SER A 291 -0.14 10.39 8.95
C SER A 291 1.27 10.64 8.38
N LEU A 292 1.57 11.84 7.89
CA LEU A 292 2.83 12.14 7.18
C LEU A 292 4.08 12.04 8.07
N PRO A 293 4.06 12.48 9.36
CA PRO A 293 5.23 12.36 10.24
C PRO A 293 5.60 10.92 10.61
N ILE A 294 4.63 9.98 10.57
CA ILE A 294 4.82 8.59 11.00
C ILE A 294 5.10 7.61 9.85
N LYS A 295 5.30 8.14 8.63
CA LYS A 295 5.72 7.36 7.46
C LYS A 295 7.21 6.94 7.55
N GLU A 296 7.74 6.37 6.48
CA GLU A 296 9.15 5.97 6.33
C GLU A 296 10.13 7.10 6.66
N SER A 297 9.74 8.31 6.30
CA SER A 297 10.38 9.58 6.71
C SER A 297 9.29 10.54 7.19
N ASP A 298 9.67 11.55 7.98
CA ASP A 298 8.79 12.68 8.26
C ASP A 298 8.66 13.53 7.00
N ARG A 299 7.56 13.31 6.25
CA ARG A 299 7.34 13.95 4.96
C ARG A 299 7.06 15.45 5.07
N LEU A 300 6.55 15.91 6.21
CA LEU A 300 6.35 17.35 6.46
C LEU A 300 7.69 18.08 6.59
N ARG A 301 8.70 17.43 7.19
CA ARG A 301 10.04 18.00 7.31
C ARG A 301 10.87 17.86 6.05
N ALA A 302 10.62 16.84 5.26
CA ALA A 302 11.40 16.56 4.05
C ALA A 302 11.14 17.56 2.92
N VAL A 303 10.05 18.32 2.96
CA VAL A 303 9.63 19.29 1.93
C VAL A 303 9.84 20.76 2.40
N ARG A 304 10.37 20.98 3.59
CA ARG A 304 10.67 22.33 4.14
C ARG A 304 12.10 22.77 3.84
#